data_86fdcd31420405ad7c1305850e4023dd
#
_entry.id   86fdcd31420405ad7c1305850e4023dd
#
_cell.length_a   1.000
_cell.length_b   1.000
_cell.length_c   1.000
_cell.angle_alpha   90.00
_cell.angle_beta   90.00
_cell.angle_gamma   90.00
#
_symmetry.space_group_name_H-M   'P 1'
#
loop_
_entity.id
_entity.type
_entity.pdbx_description
1 polymer ?
#
loop_
_entity_poly.entity_id
_entity_poly.type
_entity_poly.pdbx_seq_one_letter_code
_entity_poly.pdbx_strand_id
1 'polypeptide(L)'
;CKEILNDSKHRMNPIGFLDDDKSIHGKSIHGVKIKGKISDLFEYISNYDEAIICCPNAAREDLYRIIEICKKAGKPFRTLPSVNDVLSGKLSINQLREVSIIDLLGRNEVEIDNSAINKYLKGKRVLITGAGGSIGSELVRQCLRFEPALLVMLDNSEYNLFNIERELLGKENNVLIKPLLSNIRDKDILSKVFSQYEPQVVFHAAAYKHIAMQEEFPWEAIKTNVNGTANLVKLSLEHNTEKFVLVSTDKAVKPINVMGATKRLAELICQGAN
;
A
#
# COMPACT_ATOMS: atom_id res chain seq x y z
N CYS A 1 24.93 7.95 14.10
CA CYS A 1 26.26 8.61 14.08
C CYS A 1 27.35 7.65 14.52
N LYS A 2 27.29 7.04 15.73
CA LYS A 2 28.33 6.12 16.25
C LYS A 2 28.64 4.98 15.28
N GLU A 3 27.65 4.37 14.66
CA GLU A 3 27.86 3.33 13.65
C GLU A 3 28.57 3.86 12.40
N ILE A 4 28.14 5.04 11.90
CA ILE A 4 28.79 5.65 10.73
C ILE A 4 30.27 5.93 11.00
N LEU A 5 30.60 6.42 12.20
CA LEU A 5 31.99 6.71 12.60
C LEU A 5 32.86 5.44 12.75
N ASN A 6 32.23 4.31 13.08
CA ASN A 6 32.91 3.03 13.27
C ASN A 6 32.95 2.15 12.00
N ASP A 7 32.23 2.52 10.95
CA ASP A 7 32.13 1.73 9.73
C ASP A 7 33.13 2.17 8.67
N SER A 8 34.21 1.42 8.56
CA SER A 8 35.23 1.64 7.55
C SER A 8 34.82 1.25 6.12
N LYS A 9 33.69 0.53 5.95
CA LYS A 9 33.24 0.01 4.64
C LYS A 9 32.45 1.04 3.81
N HIS A 10 31.62 1.87 4.44
CA HIS A 10 30.70 2.75 3.73
C HIS A 10 31.23 4.16 3.46
N ARG A 11 32.45 4.51 3.92
CA ARG A 11 33.13 5.80 3.70
C ARG A 11 32.26 7.05 3.94
N MET A 12 31.29 6.95 4.84
CA MET A 12 30.47 8.09 5.23
C MET A 12 31.17 8.90 6.33
N ASN A 13 31.14 10.22 6.21
CA ASN A 13 31.69 11.12 7.22
C ASN A 13 30.61 12.12 7.68
N PRO A 14 30.06 11.99 8.91
CA PRO A 14 29.07 12.92 9.41
C PRO A 14 29.72 14.30 9.69
N ILE A 15 29.30 15.31 8.95
CA ILE A 15 29.86 16.67 9.02
C ILE A 15 29.15 17.57 10.03
N GLY A 16 27.95 17.22 10.48
CA GLY A 16 27.17 17.98 11.45
C GLY A 16 25.77 17.46 11.63
N PHE A 17 25.11 17.93 12.67
CA PHE A 17 23.70 17.75 12.91
C PHE A 17 22.96 19.08 12.79
N LEU A 18 21.70 19.03 12.40
CA LEU A 18 20.75 20.14 12.47
C LEU A 18 19.58 19.71 13.31
N ASP A 19 19.16 20.56 14.23
CA ASP A 19 18.04 20.31 15.15
C ASP A 19 17.34 21.62 15.46
N ASP A 20 16.02 21.61 15.60
CA ASP A 20 15.25 22.82 15.91
C ASP A 20 15.29 23.18 17.40
N ASP A 21 15.72 22.26 18.27
CA ASP A 21 15.96 22.56 19.70
C ASP A 21 17.20 23.42 19.89
N LYS A 22 16.96 24.71 20.10
CA LYS A 22 18.03 25.69 20.33
C LYS A 22 18.90 25.39 21.57
N SER A 23 18.40 24.63 22.54
CA SER A 23 19.12 24.31 23.78
C SER A 23 20.33 23.41 23.58
N ILE A 24 20.37 22.70 22.44
CA ILE A 24 21.43 21.76 22.08
C ILE A 24 22.37 22.31 20.99
N HIS A 25 22.11 23.47 20.40
CA HIS A 25 22.99 24.08 19.41
C HIS A 25 24.39 24.30 19.97
N GLY A 26 25.40 24.04 19.16
CA GLY A 26 26.82 24.14 19.53
C GLY A 26 27.35 22.94 20.34
N LYS A 27 26.48 22.09 20.89
CA LYS A 27 26.87 20.81 21.51
C LYS A 27 27.32 19.80 20.44
N SER A 28 27.91 18.69 20.87
CA SER A 28 28.38 17.62 19.99
C SER A 28 27.83 16.27 20.41
N ILE A 29 27.50 15.44 19.42
CA ILE A 29 27.12 14.03 19.58
C ILE A 29 28.19 13.18 18.95
N HIS A 30 28.91 12.38 19.75
CA HIS A 30 30.06 11.59 19.31
C HIS A 30 31.12 12.41 18.54
N GLY A 31 31.40 13.64 19.01
CA GLY A 31 32.39 14.54 18.38
C GLY A 31 31.86 15.35 17.18
N VAL A 32 30.64 15.08 16.69
CA VAL A 32 30.05 15.81 15.59
C VAL A 32 29.12 16.91 16.13
N LYS A 33 29.32 18.15 15.69
CA LYS A 33 28.65 19.36 16.20
C LYS A 33 27.19 19.45 15.69
N ILE A 34 26.31 19.94 16.56
CA ILE A 34 24.99 20.45 16.19
C ILE A 34 25.16 21.89 15.74
N LYS A 35 24.99 22.15 14.44
CA LYS A 35 25.37 23.39 13.78
C LYS A 35 24.29 24.46 13.80
N GLY A 36 23.00 24.05 13.87
CA GLY A 36 21.90 24.99 13.82
C GLY A 36 20.55 24.30 13.64
N LYS A 37 19.57 25.02 13.14
CA LYS A 37 18.22 24.54 12.87
C LYS A 37 18.17 23.72 11.59
N ILE A 38 17.11 22.94 11.45
CA ILE A 38 16.84 22.15 10.21
C ILE A 38 16.68 23.07 8.99
N SER A 39 16.11 24.27 9.16
CA SER A 39 15.99 25.27 8.09
C SER A 39 17.33 25.76 7.55
N ASP A 40 18.40 25.66 8.34
CA ASP A 40 19.73 26.14 7.98
C ASP A 40 20.46 25.16 7.02
N LEU A 41 19.80 24.06 6.63
CA LEU A 41 20.35 23.06 5.69
C LEU A 41 20.89 23.70 4.40
N PHE A 42 20.25 24.76 3.93
CA PHE A 42 20.64 25.48 2.71
C PHE A 42 22.01 26.18 2.83
N GLU A 43 22.39 26.59 4.03
CA GLU A 43 23.69 27.24 4.28
C GLU A 43 24.86 26.27 4.11
N TYR A 44 24.59 24.98 4.24
CA TYR A 44 25.58 23.91 4.14
C TYR A 44 25.58 23.17 2.81
N ILE A 45 24.80 23.61 1.81
CA ILE A 45 24.52 22.85 0.56
C ILE A 45 25.80 22.44 -0.19
N SER A 46 26.85 23.25 -0.11
CA SER A 46 28.18 22.98 -0.74
C SER A 46 29.03 22.04 0.10
N ASN A 47 28.65 21.74 1.33
CA ASN A 47 29.50 21.05 2.31
C ASN A 47 29.09 19.61 2.58
N TYR A 48 27.96 19.14 2.01
CA TYR A 48 27.48 17.78 2.19
C TYR A 48 27.02 17.16 0.87
N ASP A 49 27.10 15.85 0.79
CA ASP A 49 26.66 15.06 -0.37
C ASP A 49 25.27 14.50 -0.16
N GLU A 50 24.90 14.17 1.07
CA GLU A 50 23.64 13.53 1.42
C GLU A 50 23.15 13.97 2.80
N ALA A 51 21.82 14.07 2.97
CA ALA A 51 21.18 14.30 4.25
C ALA A 51 20.54 13.01 4.79
N ILE A 52 20.61 12.77 6.11
CA ILE A 52 19.98 11.63 6.77
C ILE A 52 18.98 12.15 7.80
N ILE A 53 17.71 11.83 7.61
CA ILE A 53 16.63 12.18 8.52
C ILE A 53 16.62 11.16 9.67
N CYS A 54 16.95 11.61 10.89
CA CYS A 54 17.12 10.77 12.07
C CYS A 54 16.05 11.01 13.15
N CYS A 55 14.83 11.38 12.78
CA CYS A 55 13.72 11.67 13.69
C CYS A 55 12.52 10.71 13.43
N PRO A 56 12.65 9.42 13.73
CA PRO A 56 11.63 8.43 13.42
C PRO A 56 10.30 8.64 14.18
N ASN A 57 10.33 9.38 15.29
CA ASN A 57 9.17 9.68 16.12
C ASN A 57 8.65 11.12 15.96
N ALA A 58 9.15 11.87 14.97
CA ALA A 58 8.67 13.23 14.72
C ALA A 58 7.17 13.24 14.37
N ALA A 59 6.46 14.30 14.79
CA ALA A 59 5.11 14.51 14.35
C ALA A 59 5.06 14.62 12.81
N ARG A 60 3.94 14.19 12.23
CA ARG A 60 3.77 14.14 10.76
C ARG A 60 4.07 15.47 10.08
N GLU A 61 3.60 16.56 10.68
CA GLU A 61 3.79 17.91 10.17
C GLU A 61 5.26 18.31 10.15
N ASP A 62 6.01 17.92 11.18
CA ASP A 62 7.45 18.17 11.27
C ASP A 62 8.21 17.33 10.25
N LEU A 63 7.87 16.04 10.11
CA LEU A 63 8.51 15.18 9.10
C LEU A 63 8.25 15.69 7.68
N TYR A 64 7.02 16.13 7.41
CA TYR A 64 6.66 16.74 6.12
C TYR A 64 7.49 17.99 5.85
N ARG A 65 7.62 18.87 6.84
CA ARG A 65 8.43 20.09 6.76
C ARG A 65 9.90 19.77 6.49
N ILE A 66 10.46 18.77 7.19
CA ILE A 66 11.85 18.34 7.02
C ILE A 66 12.09 17.81 5.60
N ILE A 67 11.21 16.95 5.11
CA ILE A 67 11.29 16.38 3.76
C ILE A 67 11.20 17.48 2.69
N GLU A 68 10.32 18.46 2.86
CA GLU A 68 10.22 19.59 1.94
C GLU A 68 11.50 20.45 1.92
N ILE A 69 12.13 20.65 3.07
CA ILE A 69 13.44 21.32 3.17
C ILE A 69 14.50 20.51 2.40
N CYS A 70 14.58 19.20 2.61
CA CYS A 70 15.52 18.32 1.91
C CYS A 70 15.29 18.32 0.39
N LYS A 71 14.04 18.25 -0.05
CA LYS A 71 13.68 18.32 -1.49
C LYS A 71 14.11 19.64 -2.12
N LYS A 72 13.83 20.75 -1.46
CA LYS A 72 14.22 22.09 -1.95
C LYS A 72 15.73 22.27 -2.00
N ALA A 73 16.48 21.61 -1.13
CA ALA A 73 17.94 21.60 -1.15
C ALA A 73 18.51 20.84 -2.38
N GLY A 74 17.73 19.96 -3.01
CA GLY A 74 18.13 19.28 -4.26
C GLY A 74 19.26 18.26 -4.10
N LYS A 75 19.60 17.86 -2.87
CA LYS A 75 20.59 16.84 -2.57
C LYS A 75 19.91 15.51 -2.21
N PRO A 76 20.57 14.37 -2.43
CA PRO A 76 20.06 13.06 -1.96
C PRO A 76 19.77 13.08 -0.47
N PHE A 77 18.71 12.41 -0.07
CA PHE A 77 18.40 12.24 1.35
C PHE A 77 17.73 10.89 1.61
N ARG A 78 18.01 10.33 2.78
CA ARG A 78 17.48 9.05 3.25
C ARG A 78 16.92 9.19 4.67
N THR A 79 16.13 8.23 5.10
CA THR A 79 15.57 8.17 6.45
C THR A 79 15.94 6.87 7.14
N LEU A 80 15.89 6.86 8.46
CA LEU A 80 15.93 5.65 9.27
C LEU A 80 14.56 4.94 9.18
N PRO A 81 14.53 3.59 9.24
CA PRO A 81 13.29 2.83 9.41
C PRO A 81 12.57 3.25 10.71
N SER A 82 11.27 2.94 10.80
CA SER A 82 10.49 3.23 12.00
C SER A 82 11.00 2.46 13.21
N VAL A 83 10.65 2.93 14.43
CA VAL A 83 11.09 2.28 15.68
C VAL A 83 10.64 0.82 15.78
N ASN A 84 9.51 0.46 15.15
CA ASN A 84 9.03 -0.92 15.11
C ASN A 84 9.95 -1.85 14.28
N ASP A 85 10.58 -1.32 13.23
CA ASP A 85 11.58 -2.05 12.44
C ASP A 85 12.90 -2.22 13.21
N VAL A 86 13.13 -1.39 14.23
CA VAL A 86 14.35 -1.32 15.02
C VAL A 86 14.35 -2.26 16.24
N LEU A 87 13.18 -2.66 16.74
CA LEU A 87 13.04 -3.53 17.93
C LEU A 87 13.59 -4.94 17.73
N SER A 88 13.91 -5.34 16.50
CA SER A 88 14.55 -6.62 16.19
C SER A 88 16.08 -6.65 16.34
N GLY A 89 16.71 -5.59 16.87
CA GLY A 89 18.09 -5.55 17.35
C GLY A 89 19.15 -5.20 16.29
N LYS A 90 19.81 -4.08 16.48
CA LYS A 90 20.94 -3.46 15.77
C LYS A 90 20.57 -2.69 14.51
N LEU A 91 20.43 -1.37 14.70
CA LEU A 91 20.48 -0.40 13.59
C LEU A 91 21.78 -0.57 12.81
N SER A 92 21.67 -0.93 11.53
CA SER A 92 22.79 -1.00 10.59
C SER A 92 22.66 0.13 9.57
N ILE A 93 23.80 0.66 9.11
CA ILE A 93 23.88 1.65 8.01
C ILE A 93 23.14 1.12 6.75
N ASN A 94 23.14 -0.19 6.54
CA ASN A 94 22.43 -0.85 5.44
C ASN A 94 20.90 -0.70 5.50
N GLN A 95 20.33 -0.23 6.60
CA GLN A 95 18.90 0.01 6.77
C GLN A 95 18.47 1.44 6.40
N LEU A 96 19.43 2.31 6.05
CA LEU A 96 19.11 3.62 5.47
C LEU A 96 18.38 3.40 4.14
N ARG A 97 17.18 3.94 4.01
CA ARG A 97 16.34 3.80 2.83
C ARG A 97 15.86 5.15 2.32
N GLU A 98 15.46 5.18 1.07
CA GLU A 98 14.77 6.34 0.51
C GLU A 98 13.45 6.58 1.27
N VAL A 99 13.08 7.85 1.38
CA VAL A 99 11.82 8.25 2.01
C VAL A 99 10.65 7.76 1.14
N SER A 100 9.83 6.90 1.70
CA SER A 100 8.65 6.36 1.03
C SER A 100 7.41 7.24 1.28
N ILE A 101 6.39 7.06 0.45
CA ILE A 101 5.08 7.70 0.64
C ILE A 101 4.47 7.30 1.99
N ILE A 102 4.78 6.12 2.50
CA ILE A 102 4.30 5.61 3.79
C ILE A 102 4.82 6.47 4.94
N ASP A 103 6.09 6.90 4.90
CA ASP A 103 6.66 7.81 5.91
C ASP A 103 5.92 9.15 5.97
N LEU A 104 5.44 9.61 4.81
CA LEU A 104 4.64 10.83 4.70
C LEU A 104 3.21 10.65 5.22
N LEU A 105 2.65 9.46 5.14
CA LEU A 105 1.27 9.20 5.56
C LEU A 105 1.13 9.14 7.09
N GLY A 106 2.21 8.88 7.82
CA GLY A 106 2.22 8.84 9.30
C GLY A 106 1.21 7.83 9.88
N ARG A 107 0.86 6.80 9.12
CA ARG A 107 0.01 5.71 9.60
C ARG A 107 0.92 4.62 10.13
N ASN A 108 0.74 4.25 11.38
CA ASN A 108 1.33 3.02 11.90
C ASN A 108 0.79 1.85 11.07
N GLU A 109 1.69 0.97 10.64
CA GLU A 109 1.27 -0.28 10.03
C GLU A 109 0.43 -1.05 11.06
N VAL A 110 -0.72 -1.53 10.61
CA VAL A 110 -1.57 -2.39 11.44
C VAL A 110 -0.86 -3.74 11.54
N GLU A 111 -0.58 -4.18 12.76
CA GLU A 111 -0.09 -5.55 12.98
C GLU A 111 -1.15 -6.55 12.49
N ILE A 112 -0.81 -7.25 11.42
CA ILE A 112 -1.69 -8.23 10.80
C ILE A 112 -1.54 -9.55 11.56
N ASP A 113 -2.65 -10.09 12.10
CA ASP A 113 -2.65 -11.46 12.61
C ASP A 113 -2.54 -12.47 11.46
N ASN A 114 -1.30 -12.77 11.11
CA ASN A 114 -0.99 -13.72 10.05
C ASN A 114 -1.58 -15.12 10.32
N SER A 115 -1.76 -15.51 11.59
CA SER A 115 -2.32 -16.82 11.95
C SER A 115 -3.82 -16.91 11.62
N ALA A 116 -4.56 -15.83 11.87
CA ALA A 116 -5.98 -15.73 11.52
C ALA A 116 -6.17 -15.71 10.00
N ILE A 117 -5.37 -14.93 9.29
CA ILE A 117 -5.45 -14.85 7.82
C ILE A 117 -5.10 -16.19 7.17
N ASN A 118 -4.09 -16.87 7.67
CA ASN A 118 -3.65 -18.16 7.15
C ASN A 118 -4.79 -19.19 7.15
N LYS A 119 -5.65 -19.20 8.18
CA LYS A 119 -6.84 -20.08 8.25
C LYS A 119 -7.83 -19.85 7.09
N TYR A 120 -7.90 -18.62 6.57
CA TYR A 120 -8.83 -18.26 5.50
C TYR A 120 -8.25 -18.36 4.09
N LEU A 121 -6.91 -18.35 3.93
CA LEU A 121 -6.28 -18.29 2.61
C LEU A 121 -5.49 -19.53 2.25
N LYS A 122 -4.83 -20.19 3.20
CA LYS A 122 -3.97 -21.34 2.89
C LYS A 122 -4.77 -22.49 2.28
N GLY A 123 -4.32 -22.94 1.11
CA GLY A 123 -4.96 -24.02 0.36
C GLY A 123 -6.34 -23.67 -0.22
N LYS A 124 -6.80 -22.40 -0.14
CA LYS A 124 -8.10 -21.97 -0.66
C LYS A 124 -8.01 -21.51 -2.11
N ARG A 125 -9.16 -21.56 -2.81
CA ARG A 125 -9.32 -20.93 -4.13
C ARG A 125 -9.79 -19.49 -3.93
N VAL A 126 -8.96 -18.55 -4.33
CA VAL A 126 -9.15 -17.11 -4.11
C VAL A 126 -9.41 -16.41 -5.43
N LEU A 127 -10.46 -15.60 -5.50
CA LEU A 127 -10.75 -14.70 -6.62
C LEU A 127 -10.49 -13.26 -6.18
N ILE A 128 -9.69 -12.52 -6.95
CA ILE A 128 -9.47 -11.09 -6.75
C ILE A 128 -9.96 -10.35 -7.99
N THR A 129 -10.95 -9.46 -7.82
CA THR A 129 -11.44 -8.60 -8.90
C THR A 129 -10.81 -7.22 -8.82
N GLY A 130 -10.54 -6.59 -9.98
CA GLY A 130 -9.73 -5.38 -10.04
C GLY A 130 -8.26 -5.68 -9.71
N ALA A 131 -7.80 -6.90 -10.06
CA ALA A 131 -6.50 -7.44 -9.68
C ALA A 131 -5.30 -6.65 -10.21
N GLY A 132 -5.45 -5.95 -11.32
CA GLY A 132 -4.42 -5.09 -11.90
C GLY A 132 -4.40 -3.67 -11.33
N GLY A 133 -5.43 -3.26 -10.57
CA GLY A 133 -5.49 -1.96 -9.91
C GLY A 133 -4.51 -1.84 -8.74
N SER A 134 -4.33 -0.61 -8.22
CA SER A 134 -3.37 -0.35 -7.11
C SER A 134 -3.63 -1.20 -5.87
N ILE A 135 -4.90 -1.32 -5.44
CA ILE A 135 -5.27 -2.14 -4.27
C ILE A 135 -5.30 -3.62 -4.65
N GLY A 136 -5.91 -3.97 -5.80
CA GLY A 136 -6.03 -5.35 -6.23
C GLY A 136 -4.69 -6.03 -6.44
N SER A 137 -3.72 -5.36 -7.06
CA SER A 137 -2.36 -5.91 -7.26
C SER A 137 -1.63 -6.14 -5.93
N GLU A 138 -1.84 -5.28 -4.94
CA GLU A 138 -1.28 -5.50 -3.61
C GLU A 138 -1.98 -6.66 -2.88
N LEU A 139 -3.31 -6.79 -3.01
CA LEU A 139 -4.02 -7.96 -2.50
C LEU A 139 -3.49 -9.26 -3.13
N VAL A 140 -3.20 -9.26 -4.43
CA VAL A 140 -2.58 -10.40 -5.12
C VAL A 140 -1.24 -10.76 -4.47
N ARG A 141 -0.34 -9.77 -4.27
CA ARG A 141 0.97 -10.01 -3.64
C ARG A 141 0.84 -10.54 -2.22
N GLN A 142 -0.06 -9.97 -1.44
CA GLN A 142 -0.28 -10.39 -0.06
C GLN A 142 -0.91 -11.79 0.02
N CYS A 143 -1.92 -12.09 -0.80
CA CYS A 143 -2.55 -13.41 -0.82
C CYS A 143 -1.57 -14.53 -1.17
N LEU A 144 -0.63 -14.30 -2.10
CA LEU A 144 0.39 -15.29 -2.48
C LEU A 144 1.27 -15.71 -1.31
N ARG A 145 1.51 -14.84 -0.33
CA ARG A 145 2.30 -15.15 0.88
C ARG A 145 1.65 -16.23 1.77
N PHE A 146 0.36 -16.44 1.61
CA PHE A 146 -0.42 -17.42 2.39
C PHE A 146 -0.69 -18.71 1.62
N GLU A 147 -0.02 -18.95 0.51
CA GLU A 147 -0.05 -20.19 -0.26
C GLU A 147 -1.48 -20.70 -0.57
N PRO A 148 -2.35 -19.91 -1.24
CA PRO A 148 -3.63 -20.41 -1.70
C PRO A 148 -3.42 -21.55 -2.74
N ALA A 149 -4.38 -22.45 -2.85
CA ALA A 149 -4.31 -23.52 -3.88
C ALA A 149 -4.47 -22.94 -5.29
N LEU A 150 -5.28 -21.89 -5.42
CA LEU A 150 -5.53 -21.21 -6.70
C LEU A 150 -5.76 -19.73 -6.43
N LEU A 151 -5.13 -18.87 -7.24
CA LEU A 151 -5.35 -17.44 -7.26
C LEU A 151 -5.85 -17.01 -8.63
N VAL A 152 -7.12 -16.60 -8.70
CA VAL A 152 -7.74 -16.08 -9.92
C VAL A 152 -7.69 -14.56 -9.89
N MET A 153 -7.05 -13.95 -10.88
CA MET A 153 -6.90 -12.50 -11.02
C MET A 153 -7.82 -12.00 -12.13
N LEU A 154 -8.91 -11.31 -11.78
CA LEU A 154 -9.84 -10.77 -12.76
C LEU A 154 -9.69 -9.25 -12.86
N ASP A 155 -9.49 -8.75 -14.06
CA ASP A 155 -9.46 -7.32 -14.36
C ASP A 155 -10.03 -7.06 -15.77
N ASN A 156 -10.57 -5.86 -16.00
CA ASN A 156 -11.04 -5.41 -17.31
C ASN A 156 -9.98 -4.64 -18.10
N SER A 157 -8.87 -4.30 -17.50
CA SER A 157 -7.72 -3.66 -18.13
C SER A 157 -6.67 -4.70 -18.50
N GLU A 158 -6.52 -4.95 -19.80
CA GLU A 158 -5.47 -5.83 -20.33
C GLU A 158 -4.09 -5.41 -19.83
N TYR A 159 -3.76 -4.12 -19.95
CA TYR A 159 -2.47 -3.58 -19.57
C TYR A 159 -2.15 -3.83 -18.09
N ASN A 160 -3.10 -3.55 -17.20
CA ASN A 160 -2.90 -3.71 -15.77
C ASN A 160 -2.78 -5.20 -15.38
N LEU A 161 -3.61 -6.05 -15.98
CA LEU A 161 -3.59 -7.50 -15.74
C LEU A 161 -2.28 -8.11 -16.21
N PHE A 162 -1.81 -7.73 -17.40
CA PHE A 162 -0.53 -8.16 -17.96
C PHE A 162 0.65 -7.77 -17.06
N ASN A 163 0.67 -6.53 -16.54
CA ASN A 163 1.76 -6.06 -15.69
C ASN A 163 1.87 -6.86 -14.39
N ILE A 164 0.75 -7.11 -13.69
CA ILE A 164 0.80 -7.90 -12.46
C ILE A 164 1.17 -9.36 -12.76
N GLU A 165 0.66 -9.96 -13.85
CA GLU A 165 1.04 -11.30 -14.25
C GLU A 165 2.55 -11.40 -14.51
N ARG A 166 3.12 -10.48 -15.28
CA ARG A 166 4.57 -10.41 -15.57
C ARG A 166 5.42 -10.29 -14.31
N GLU A 167 4.97 -9.48 -13.34
CA GLU A 167 5.65 -9.34 -12.04
C GLU A 167 5.74 -10.68 -11.29
N LEU A 168 4.71 -11.52 -11.42
CA LEU A 168 4.61 -12.79 -10.69
C LEU A 168 5.35 -13.95 -11.38
N LEU A 169 5.47 -13.93 -12.69
CA LEU A 169 6.15 -14.98 -13.47
C LEU A 169 7.63 -15.17 -13.11
N GLY A 170 8.28 -14.17 -12.51
CA GLY A 170 9.68 -14.23 -12.09
C GLY A 170 9.91 -14.70 -10.66
N LYS A 171 8.84 -14.98 -9.91
CA LYS A 171 8.91 -15.38 -8.49
C LYS A 171 8.63 -16.87 -8.37
N GLU A 172 9.54 -17.60 -7.72
CA GLU A 172 9.29 -18.99 -7.34
C GLU A 172 8.09 -19.04 -6.38
N ASN A 173 6.95 -19.51 -6.87
CA ASN A 173 5.79 -19.78 -6.04
C ASN A 173 5.11 -21.08 -6.54
N ASN A 174 4.58 -21.86 -5.61
CA ASN A 174 3.87 -23.11 -5.90
C ASN A 174 2.36 -22.89 -6.09
N VAL A 175 1.90 -21.64 -6.19
CA VAL A 175 0.49 -21.29 -6.31
C VAL A 175 0.08 -21.28 -7.78
N LEU A 176 -1.02 -21.95 -8.10
CA LEU A 176 -1.61 -21.86 -9.43
C LEU A 176 -2.26 -20.48 -9.61
N ILE A 177 -1.72 -19.69 -10.54
CA ILE A 177 -2.22 -18.33 -10.84
C ILE A 177 -2.97 -18.37 -12.18
N LYS A 178 -4.17 -17.77 -12.22
CA LYS A 178 -5.01 -17.65 -13.42
C LYS A 178 -5.42 -16.21 -13.66
N PRO A 179 -4.79 -15.50 -14.62
CA PRO A 179 -5.28 -14.21 -15.07
C PRO A 179 -6.54 -14.38 -15.93
N LEU A 180 -7.53 -13.54 -15.72
CA LEU A 180 -8.78 -13.49 -16.48
C LEU A 180 -9.07 -12.04 -16.90
N LEU A 181 -8.98 -11.80 -18.19
CA LEU A 181 -9.41 -10.54 -18.77
C LEU A 181 -10.93 -10.53 -18.92
N SER A 182 -11.62 -9.88 -18.01
CA SER A 182 -13.09 -9.83 -18.00
C SER A 182 -13.62 -8.65 -17.19
N ASN A 183 -14.90 -8.32 -17.43
CA ASN A 183 -15.60 -7.26 -16.73
C ASN A 183 -16.62 -7.84 -15.73
N ILE A 184 -16.65 -7.33 -14.51
CA ILE A 184 -17.61 -7.73 -13.47
C ILE A 184 -19.08 -7.43 -13.83
N ARG A 185 -19.31 -6.63 -14.87
CA ARG A 185 -20.66 -6.39 -15.44
C ARG A 185 -21.19 -7.57 -16.23
N ASP A 186 -20.29 -8.41 -16.75
CA ASP A 186 -20.63 -9.56 -17.58
C ASP A 186 -20.99 -10.77 -16.71
N LYS A 187 -22.28 -10.93 -16.50
CA LYS A 187 -22.82 -11.99 -15.65
C LYS A 187 -22.57 -13.39 -16.21
N ASP A 188 -22.59 -13.56 -17.53
CA ASP A 188 -22.45 -14.88 -18.14
C ASP A 188 -20.99 -15.37 -18.04
N ILE A 189 -20.04 -14.47 -18.22
CA ILE A 189 -18.62 -14.79 -18.01
C ILE A 189 -18.35 -15.05 -16.52
N LEU A 190 -18.86 -14.20 -15.61
CA LEU A 190 -18.72 -14.43 -14.18
C LEU A 190 -19.30 -15.77 -13.74
N SER A 191 -20.47 -16.18 -14.27
CA SER A 191 -21.08 -17.49 -13.98
C SER A 191 -20.15 -18.63 -14.38
N LYS A 192 -19.51 -18.54 -15.56
CA LYS A 192 -18.50 -19.52 -15.99
C LYS A 192 -17.26 -19.53 -15.07
N VAL A 193 -16.79 -18.34 -14.64
CA VAL A 193 -15.66 -18.21 -13.71
C VAL A 193 -15.98 -18.90 -12.38
N PHE A 194 -17.16 -18.65 -11.80
CA PHE A 194 -17.57 -19.28 -10.54
C PHE A 194 -17.77 -20.79 -10.69
N SER A 195 -18.38 -21.26 -11.78
CA SER A 195 -18.54 -22.69 -12.04
C SER A 195 -17.23 -23.42 -12.29
N GLN A 196 -16.25 -22.77 -12.93
CA GLN A 196 -14.96 -23.38 -13.27
C GLN A 196 -13.98 -23.37 -12.10
N TYR A 197 -13.92 -22.28 -11.35
CA TYR A 197 -12.89 -22.08 -10.32
C TYR A 197 -13.43 -22.21 -8.89
N GLU A 198 -14.76 -22.18 -8.69
CA GLU A 198 -15.42 -22.32 -7.40
C GLU A 198 -14.70 -21.56 -6.28
N PRO A 199 -14.61 -20.22 -6.32
CA PRO A 199 -13.83 -19.45 -5.38
C PRO A 199 -14.42 -19.54 -3.97
N GLN A 200 -13.60 -19.94 -3.00
CA GLN A 200 -13.97 -20.00 -1.59
C GLN A 200 -13.80 -18.65 -0.91
N VAL A 201 -12.88 -17.82 -1.42
CA VAL A 201 -12.66 -16.46 -0.93
C VAL A 201 -12.69 -15.49 -2.11
N VAL A 202 -13.45 -14.41 -1.97
CA VAL A 202 -13.53 -13.34 -2.98
C VAL A 202 -13.09 -12.02 -2.36
N PHE A 203 -12.07 -11.39 -2.95
CA PHE A 203 -11.70 -10.01 -2.68
C PHE A 203 -12.17 -9.13 -3.84
N HIS A 204 -13.10 -8.25 -3.55
CA HIS A 204 -13.69 -7.39 -4.56
C HIS A 204 -13.11 -5.97 -4.47
N ALA A 205 -12.10 -5.68 -5.31
CA ALA A 205 -11.45 -4.37 -5.41
C ALA A 205 -11.77 -3.63 -6.73
N ALA A 206 -12.51 -4.26 -7.65
CA ALA A 206 -12.92 -3.63 -8.89
C ALA A 206 -13.97 -2.54 -8.64
N ALA A 207 -13.68 -1.29 -8.98
CA ALA A 207 -14.62 -0.17 -8.89
C ALA A 207 -14.13 1.02 -9.72
N TYR A 208 -15.06 1.84 -10.17
CA TYR A 208 -14.76 3.20 -10.62
C TYR A 208 -14.69 4.14 -9.41
N LYS A 209 -13.60 4.93 -9.29
CA LYS A 209 -13.28 5.69 -8.09
C LYS A 209 -13.07 7.21 -8.29
N HIS A 210 -12.96 7.68 -9.53
CA HIS A 210 -12.70 9.09 -9.82
C HIS A 210 -14.00 9.89 -9.78
N ILE A 211 -14.15 10.74 -8.75
CA ILE A 211 -15.40 11.47 -8.47
C ILE A 211 -15.86 12.27 -9.68
N ALA A 212 -15.01 13.13 -10.25
CA ALA A 212 -15.38 13.98 -11.40
C ALA A 212 -15.95 13.17 -12.58
N MET A 213 -15.32 12.04 -12.91
CA MET A 213 -15.79 11.16 -13.99
C MET A 213 -17.13 10.51 -13.65
N GLN A 214 -17.38 10.18 -12.37
CA GLN A 214 -18.64 9.55 -11.99
C GLN A 214 -19.80 10.53 -11.86
N GLU A 215 -19.53 11.81 -11.60
CA GLU A 215 -20.54 12.87 -11.69
C GLU A 215 -20.98 13.08 -13.14
N GLU A 216 -20.07 13.00 -14.09
CA GLU A 216 -20.36 13.15 -15.51
C GLU A 216 -21.02 11.90 -16.11
N PHE A 217 -20.60 10.69 -15.67
CA PHE A 217 -21.08 9.41 -16.19
C PHE A 217 -21.66 8.50 -15.08
N PRO A 218 -22.73 8.93 -14.38
CA PRO A 218 -23.24 8.21 -13.21
C PRO A 218 -23.71 6.77 -13.51
N TRP A 219 -24.26 6.53 -14.71
CA TRP A 219 -24.66 5.19 -15.15
C TRP A 219 -23.51 4.18 -15.20
N GLU A 220 -22.28 4.65 -15.48
CA GLU A 220 -21.12 3.80 -15.53
C GLU A 220 -20.69 3.37 -14.09
N ALA A 221 -20.80 4.29 -13.12
CA ALA A 221 -20.63 3.98 -11.71
C ALA A 221 -21.66 2.95 -11.24
N ILE A 222 -22.94 3.13 -11.58
CA ILE A 222 -24.00 2.21 -11.20
C ILE A 222 -23.74 0.82 -11.79
N LYS A 223 -23.46 0.73 -13.10
CA LYS A 223 -23.20 -0.55 -13.77
C LYS A 223 -22.02 -1.30 -13.16
N THR A 224 -20.94 -0.60 -12.80
CA THR A 224 -19.73 -1.22 -12.26
C THR A 224 -19.82 -1.44 -10.77
N ASN A 225 -20.04 -0.36 -9.99
CA ASN A 225 -19.92 -0.42 -8.54
C ASN A 225 -21.13 -1.08 -7.88
N VAL A 226 -22.34 -0.95 -8.47
CA VAL A 226 -23.57 -1.52 -7.92
C VAL A 226 -23.89 -2.85 -8.58
N ASN A 227 -24.15 -2.86 -9.91
CA ASN A 227 -24.57 -4.08 -10.58
C ASN A 227 -23.45 -5.13 -10.63
N GLY A 228 -22.20 -4.69 -10.85
CA GLY A 228 -21.03 -5.59 -10.81
C GLY A 228 -20.85 -6.24 -9.44
N THR A 229 -21.01 -5.48 -8.34
CA THR A 229 -21.00 -6.02 -6.98
C THR A 229 -22.18 -6.99 -6.76
N ALA A 230 -23.39 -6.63 -7.20
CA ALA A 230 -24.56 -7.50 -7.08
C ALA A 230 -24.37 -8.84 -7.81
N ASN A 231 -23.80 -8.83 -9.01
CA ASN A 231 -23.47 -10.05 -9.75
C ASN A 231 -22.52 -10.96 -8.96
N LEU A 232 -21.43 -10.39 -8.41
CA LEU A 232 -20.44 -11.14 -7.64
C LEU A 232 -21.02 -11.69 -6.34
N VAL A 233 -21.79 -10.90 -5.60
CA VAL A 233 -22.43 -11.33 -4.35
C VAL A 233 -23.43 -12.46 -4.63
N LYS A 234 -24.28 -12.31 -5.65
CA LYS A 234 -25.24 -13.34 -6.04
C LYS A 234 -24.54 -14.67 -6.38
N LEU A 235 -23.52 -14.63 -7.23
CA LEU A 235 -22.77 -15.83 -7.61
C LEU A 235 -22.00 -16.42 -6.42
N SER A 236 -21.50 -15.59 -5.52
CA SER A 236 -20.85 -16.06 -4.28
C SER A 236 -21.82 -16.85 -3.39
N LEU A 237 -23.07 -16.43 -3.28
CA LEU A 237 -24.11 -17.16 -2.56
C LEU A 237 -24.50 -18.48 -3.29
N GLU A 238 -24.69 -18.42 -4.60
CA GLU A 238 -25.06 -19.59 -5.43
C GLU A 238 -23.98 -20.68 -5.40
N HIS A 239 -22.69 -20.30 -5.25
CA HIS A 239 -21.53 -21.20 -5.22
C HIS A 239 -20.94 -21.44 -3.83
N ASN A 240 -21.65 -21.07 -2.76
CA ASN A 240 -21.25 -21.28 -1.36
C ASN A 240 -19.84 -20.73 -1.05
N THR A 241 -19.50 -19.52 -1.55
CA THR A 241 -18.28 -18.82 -1.21
C THR A 241 -18.23 -18.58 0.31
N GLU A 242 -17.14 -18.99 0.96
CA GLU A 242 -16.98 -18.92 2.42
C GLU A 242 -16.79 -17.48 2.93
N LYS A 243 -16.10 -16.64 2.14
CA LYS A 243 -15.78 -15.25 2.49
C LYS A 243 -15.88 -14.34 1.27
N PHE A 244 -16.61 -13.25 1.43
CA PHE A 244 -16.65 -12.14 0.47
C PHE A 244 -16.18 -10.85 1.15
N VAL A 245 -15.15 -10.23 0.63
CA VAL A 245 -14.56 -9.00 1.17
C VAL A 245 -14.68 -7.89 0.13
N LEU A 246 -15.48 -6.88 0.41
CA LEU A 246 -15.61 -5.69 -0.41
C LEU A 246 -14.61 -4.62 0.04
N VAL A 247 -13.76 -4.16 -0.87
CA VAL A 247 -12.96 -2.95 -0.64
C VAL A 247 -13.86 -1.72 -0.77
N SER A 248 -14.04 -0.98 0.32
CA SER A 248 -14.86 0.24 0.33
C SER A 248 -14.03 1.51 0.56
N THR A 249 -14.68 2.62 0.88
CA THR A 249 -14.07 3.95 1.03
C THR A 249 -14.77 4.74 2.13
N ASP A 250 -14.05 5.68 2.74
CA ASP A 250 -14.57 6.69 3.68
C ASP A 250 -15.72 7.52 3.07
N LYS A 251 -15.72 7.71 1.76
CA LYS A 251 -16.75 8.47 1.01
C LYS A 251 -18.11 7.77 0.96
N ALA A 252 -18.18 6.50 1.35
CA ALA A 252 -19.43 5.75 1.47
C ALA A 252 -20.19 6.02 2.79
N VAL A 253 -19.53 6.58 3.82
CA VAL A 253 -20.11 6.78 5.16
C VAL A 253 -21.26 7.82 5.16
N LYS A 254 -21.04 8.96 4.52
CA LYS A 254 -22.06 10.00 4.28
C LYS A 254 -21.88 10.50 2.85
N PRO A 255 -22.39 9.77 1.86
CA PRO A 255 -22.08 10.05 0.47
C PRO A 255 -22.69 11.38 0.00
N ILE A 256 -21.84 12.29 -0.47
CA ILE A 256 -22.20 13.57 -1.06
C ILE A 256 -21.95 13.61 -2.58
N ASN A 257 -21.56 12.48 -3.17
CA ASN A 257 -21.26 12.36 -4.60
C ASN A 257 -21.67 10.97 -5.10
N VAL A 258 -21.83 10.85 -6.42
CA VAL A 258 -22.26 9.60 -7.11
C VAL A 258 -21.36 8.42 -6.76
N MET A 259 -20.03 8.62 -6.80
CA MET A 259 -19.08 7.55 -6.48
C MET A 259 -19.29 7.01 -5.06
N GLY A 260 -19.38 7.90 -4.05
CA GLY A 260 -19.65 7.52 -2.67
C GLY A 260 -20.99 6.83 -2.49
N ALA A 261 -22.06 7.34 -3.15
CA ALA A 261 -23.38 6.74 -3.11
C ALA A 261 -23.40 5.32 -3.71
N THR A 262 -22.72 5.10 -4.84
CA THR A 262 -22.62 3.75 -5.45
C THR A 262 -21.81 2.79 -4.58
N LYS A 263 -20.77 3.25 -3.90
CA LYS A 263 -20.02 2.42 -2.94
C LYS A 263 -20.86 2.09 -1.71
N ARG A 264 -21.65 3.04 -1.22
CA ARG A 264 -22.61 2.77 -0.12
C ARG A 264 -23.66 1.72 -0.51
N LEU A 265 -24.21 1.80 -1.73
CA LEU A 265 -25.10 0.76 -2.23
C LEU A 265 -24.41 -0.61 -2.33
N ALA A 266 -23.17 -0.66 -2.76
CA ALA A 266 -22.39 -1.90 -2.79
C ALA A 266 -22.20 -2.50 -1.37
N GLU A 267 -21.94 -1.66 -0.35
CA GLU A 267 -21.91 -2.11 1.05
C GLU A 267 -23.27 -2.71 1.50
N LEU A 268 -24.37 -2.03 1.18
CA LEU A 268 -25.72 -2.51 1.54
C LEU A 268 -26.05 -3.83 0.85
N ILE A 269 -25.64 -4.05 -0.41
CA ILE A 269 -25.80 -5.32 -1.12
C ILE A 269 -25.04 -6.44 -0.37
N CYS A 270 -23.80 -6.18 0.05
CA CYS A 270 -23.03 -7.17 0.81
C CYS A 270 -23.64 -7.44 2.20
N GLN A 271 -24.15 -6.41 2.88
CA GLN A 271 -24.82 -6.54 4.19
C GLN A 271 -26.13 -7.34 4.10
N GLY A 272 -26.89 -7.14 3.03
CA GLY A 272 -28.15 -7.88 2.82
C GLY A 272 -27.98 -9.34 2.41
N ALA A 273 -26.73 -9.74 2.10
CA ALA A 273 -26.38 -11.11 1.72
C ALA A 273 -25.86 -11.96 2.91
N ASN A 274 -25.74 -11.38 4.09
CA ASN A 274 -25.26 -12.05 5.32
C ASN A 274 -26.37 -12.76 6.09
#